data_00e916514c073bc1e47cc1b991eec10a
#
_entry.id   00e916514c073bc1e47cc1b991eec10a
#
_cell.length_a   1.000
_cell.length_b   1.000
_cell.length_c   1.000
_cell.angle_alpha   90.00
_cell.angle_beta   90.00
_cell.angle_gamma   90.00
#
_symmetry.space_group_name_H-M   'P 1'
#
loop_
_entity.id
_entity.type
_entity.pdbx_description
1 polymer ?
#
loop_
_entity_poly.entity_id
_entity_poly.type
_entity_poly.pdbx_seq_one_letter_code
_entity_poly.pdbx_strand_id
1 'polypeptide(L)'
;VIIVVNKVKKCWNQFEVDAVLEAVSMVCNYYGLERGKILVDFLKPNNTYDGLCHKKSKHTAKIRIYKNSDFYDCILTAVHEATHAKQFLTKELTSDLTWYGKTKYKEYDYEAQPWEIEAVKMEKIFLGEETKTY
;
A
#
# COMPACT_ATOMS: atom_id res chain seq x y z
N VAL A 1 -14.59 1.12 -2.94
CA VAL A 1 -13.54 0.13 -3.17
C VAL A 1 -13.86 -1.15 -2.40
N ILE A 2 -13.59 -2.27 -3.00
CA ILE A 2 -13.78 -3.59 -2.39
C ILE A 2 -12.41 -4.13 -1.99
N ILE A 3 -12.25 -4.47 -0.70
CA ILE A 3 -11.01 -5.05 -0.19
C ILE A 3 -11.26 -6.52 0.08
N VAL A 4 -10.49 -7.39 -0.54
CA VAL A 4 -10.70 -8.85 -0.50
C VAL A 4 -9.45 -9.53 0.03
N VAL A 5 -9.62 -10.37 1.04
CA VAL A 5 -8.56 -11.27 1.50
C VAL A 5 -8.41 -12.37 0.46
N ASN A 6 -7.23 -12.46 -0.15
CA ASN A 6 -6.98 -13.43 -1.21
C ASN A 6 -6.23 -14.65 -0.68
N LYS A 7 -5.22 -14.45 0.17
CA LYS A 7 -4.39 -15.53 0.70
C LYS A 7 -3.96 -15.19 2.12
N VAL A 8 -4.02 -16.19 3.03
CA VAL A 8 -3.55 -16.03 4.41
C VAL A 8 -2.70 -17.24 4.77
N LYS A 9 -1.41 -17.00 5.05
CA LYS A 9 -0.51 -18.04 5.55
C LYS A 9 -0.71 -18.24 7.05
N LYS A 10 -0.35 -19.41 7.56
CA LYS A 10 -0.63 -19.83 8.94
C LYS A 10 0.01 -18.95 10.01
N CYS A 11 1.08 -18.23 9.66
CA CYS A 11 1.76 -17.34 10.62
C CYS A 11 0.95 -16.10 10.99
N TRP A 12 -0.16 -15.83 10.29
CA TRP A 12 -1.07 -14.73 10.57
C TRP A 12 -2.27 -15.21 11.36
N ASN A 13 -2.63 -14.48 12.42
CA ASN A 13 -3.87 -14.74 13.13
C ASN A 13 -4.96 -13.75 12.69
N GLN A 14 -6.21 -14.02 13.07
CA GLN A 14 -7.35 -13.20 12.61
C GLN A 14 -7.27 -11.75 13.08
N PHE A 15 -6.79 -11.52 14.30
CA PHE A 15 -6.62 -10.16 14.82
C PHE A 15 -5.66 -9.36 13.94
N GLU A 16 -4.55 -9.97 13.56
CA GLU A 16 -3.55 -9.29 12.70
C GLU A 16 -4.10 -9.00 11.31
N VAL A 17 -4.81 -9.97 10.73
CA VAL A 17 -5.45 -9.80 9.42
C VAL A 17 -6.45 -8.65 9.47
N ASP A 18 -7.32 -8.63 10.47
CA ASP A 18 -8.33 -7.58 10.61
C ASP A 18 -7.69 -6.20 10.77
N ALA A 19 -6.62 -6.10 11.56
CA ALA A 19 -5.94 -4.83 11.77
C ALA A 19 -5.29 -4.30 10.48
N VAL A 20 -4.68 -5.18 9.69
CA VAL A 20 -4.10 -4.81 8.40
C VAL A 20 -5.20 -4.34 7.44
N LEU A 21 -6.31 -5.07 7.37
CA LEU A 21 -7.43 -4.70 6.49
C LEU A 21 -8.02 -3.35 6.89
N GLU A 22 -8.09 -3.07 8.19
CA GLU A 22 -8.56 -1.77 8.68
C GLU A 22 -7.61 -0.65 8.24
N ALA A 23 -6.30 -0.87 8.32
CA ALA A 23 -5.32 0.11 7.87
C ALA A 23 -5.48 0.40 6.37
N VAL A 24 -5.65 -0.64 5.55
CA VAL A 24 -5.91 -0.48 4.12
C VAL A 24 -7.18 0.33 3.89
N SER A 25 -8.25 0.00 4.62
CA SER A 25 -9.53 0.71 4.52
C SER A 25 -9.39 2.19 4.90
N MET A 26 -8.62 2.49 5.94
CA MET A 26 -8.38 3.87 6.37
C MET A 26 -7.69 4.69 5.29
N VAL A 27 -6.72 4.11 4.59
CA VAL A 27 -6.05 4.80 3.48
C VAL A 27 -7.05 5.06 2.34
N CYS A 28 -7.85 4.07 1.99
CA CYS A 28 -8.87 4.22 0.95
C CYS A 28 -9.86 5.33 1.31
N ASN A 29 -10.29 5.38 2.56
CA ASN A 29 -11.21 6.40 3.03
C ASN A 29 -10.57 7.79 3.04
N TYR A 30 -9.31 7.88 3.44
CA TYR A 30 -8.57 9.14 3.43
C TYR A 30 -8.56 9.78 2.04
N TYR A 31 -8.35 8.96 1.01
CA TYR A 31 -8.32 9.44 -0.37
C TYR A 31 -9.70 9.51 -1.04
N GLY A 32 -10.75 9.08 -0.35
CA GLY A 32 -12.08 9.02 -0.96
C GLY A 32 -12.16 8.02 -2.12
N LEU A 33 -11.38 6.94 -2.06
CA LEU A 33 -11.34 5.95 -3.13
C LEU A 33 -12.62 5.12 -3.12
N GLU A 34 -13.44 5.30 -4.15
CA GLU A 34 -14.77 4.68 -4.22
C GLU A 34 -14.80 3.43 -5.10
N ARG A 35 -13.96 3.36 -6.12
CA ARG A 35 -14.02 2.33 -7.15
C ARG A 35 -12.78 1.45 -7.11
N GLY A 36 -12.96 0.22 -7.60
CA GLY A 36 -11.88 -0.73 -7.76
C GLY A 36 -11.87 -1.79 -6.69
N LYS A 37 -10.93 -2.70 -6.83
CA LYS A 37 -10.75 -3.84 -5.94
C LYS A 37 -9.30 -3.91 -5.50
N ILE A 38 -9.10 -4.21 -4.23
CA ILE A 38 -7.77 -4.47 -3.67
C ILE A 38 -7.76 -5.88 -3.12
N LEU A 39 -6.91 -6.73 -3.68
CA LEU A 39 -6.66 -8.07 -3.16
C LEU A 39 -5.49 -7.99 -2.19
N VAL A 40 -5.61 -8.63 -1.04
CA VAL A 40 -4.55 -8.62 -0.03
C VAL A 40 -4.09 -10.05 0.26
N ASP A 41 -2.79 -10.28 0.09
CA ASP A 41 -2.14 -11.55 0.45
C ASP A 41 -1.34 -11.34 1.74
N PHE A 42 -1.56 -12.23 2.69
CA PHE A 42 -0.86 -12.27 3.97
C PHE A 42 0.14 -13.42 3.92
N LEU A 43 1.42 -13.09 3.81
CA LEU A 43 2.47 -14.04 3.45
C LEU A 43 3.49 -14.24 4.58
N LYS A 44 4.32 -15.26 4.44
CA LYS A 44 5.42 -15.55 5.35
C LYS A 44 6.48 -14.44 5.28
N PRO A 45 7.37 -14.34 6.29
CA PRO A 45 8.48 -13.38 6.24
C PRO A 45 9.29 -13.53 4.96
N ASN A 46 9.77 -12.39 4.47
CA ASN A 46 10.62 -12.31 3.28
C ASN A 46 11.85 -11.48 3.63
N ASN A 47 13.04 -11.90 3.19
CA ASN A 47 14.29 -11.23 3.54
C ASN A 47 14.53 -9.96 2.73
N THR A 48 13.81 -9.77 1.63
CA THR A 48 14.01 -8.65 0.71
C THR A 48 12.95 -7.58 0.86
N TYR A 49 11.68 -7.98 1.04
CA TYR A 49 10.53 -7.08 1.02
C TYR A 49 9.70 -7.21 2.28
N ASP A 50 9.18 -6.07 2.78
CA ASP A 50 8.14 -6.06 3.81
C ASP A 50 6.76 -6.10 3.15
N GLY A 51 6.64 -5.53 1.98
CA GLY A 51 5.40 -5.56 1.21
C GLY A 51 5.65 -5.22 -0.24
N LEU A 52 4.68 -5.51 -1.08
CA LEU A 52 4.69 -5.17 -2.50
C LEU A 52 3.26 -4.84 -2.93
N CYS A 53 3.17 -3.97 -3.93
CA CYS A 53 1.90 -3.68 -4.58
C CYS A 53 2.09 -3.67 -6.09
N HIS A 54 1.16 -4.28 -6.80
CA HIS A 54 1.17 -4.21 -8.26
C HIS A 54 -0.24 -4.10 -8.80
N LYS A 55 -0.35 -3.55 -9.99
CA LYS A 55 -1.61 -3.49 -10.72
C LYS A 55 -1.87 -4.87 -11.33
N LYS A 56 -2.98 -5.50 -10.94
CA LYS A 56 -3.35 -6.83 -11.46
C LYS A 56 -4.17 -6.72 -12.74
N SER A 57 -5.06 -5.73 -12.78
CA SER A 57 -5.90 -5.48 -13.95
C SER A 57 -6.33 -4.02 -13.94
N LYS A 58 -7.15 -3.61 -14.89
CA LYS A 58 -7.58 -2.21 -15.04
C LYS A 58 -8.18 -1.62 -13.75
N HIS A 59 -8.92 -2.43 -12.98
CA HIS A 59 -9.63 -1.98 -11.80
C HIS A 59 -9.24 -2.74 -10.53
N THR A 60 -8.13 -3.48 -10.56
CA THR A 60 -7.71 -4.31 -9.45
C THR A 60 -6.22 -4.11 -9.17
N ALA A 61 -5.91 -3.79 -7.91
CA ALA A 61 -4.54 -3.79 -7.40
C ALA A 61 -4.38 -4.94 -6.41
N LYS A 62 -3.16 -5.44 -6.26
CA LYS A 62 -2.85 -6.52 -5.33
C LYS A 62 -1.75 -6.09 -4.40
N ILE A 63 -2.01 -6.23 -3.10
CA ILE A 63 -1.06 -5.95 -2.03
C ILE A 63 -0.57 -7.27 -1.46
N ARG A 64 0.74 -7.39 -1.27
CA ARG A 64 1.35 -8.50 -0.55
C ARG A 64 1.99 -7.95 0.71
N ILE A 65 1.60 -8.49 1.87
CA ILE A 65 2.19 -8.12 3.15
C ILE A 65 2.96 -9.33 3.67
N TYR A 66 4.26 -9.18 3.82
CA TYR A 66 5.12 -10.22 4.38
C TYR A 66 5.20 -10.03 5.88
N LYS A 67 4.98 -11.10 6.63
CA LYS A 67 4.96 -11.03 8.09
C LYS A 67 6.27 -10.46 8.61
N ASN A 68 6.18 -9.47 9.49
CA ASN A 68 7.31 -8.89 10.19
C ASN A 68 7.21 -9.27 11.67
N SER A 69 8.36 -9.44 12.34
CA SER A 69 8.40 -9.76 13.76
C SER A 69 7.76 -8.66 14.61
N ASP A 70 7.87 -7.39 14.16
CA ASP A 70 7.16 -6.27 14.75
C ASP A 70 5.86 -6.05 14.00
N PHE A 71 4.74 -6.36 14.63
CA PHE A 71 3.43 -6.22 13.99
C PHE A 71 3.13 -4.79 13.59
N TYR A 72 3.62 -3.81 14.35
CA TYR A 72 3.45 -2.40 14.01
C TYR A 72 4.01 -2.09 12.62
N ASP A 73 5.16 -2.68 12.29
CA ASP A 73 5.75 -2.52 10.95
C ASP A 73 4.88 -3.13 9.86
N CYS A 74 4.14 -4.19 10.17
CA CYS A 74 3.17 -4.76 9.22
C CYS A 74 2.06 -3.75 8.91
N ILE A 75 1.61 -3.00 9.91
CA ILE A 75 0.58 -1.97 9.74
C ILE A 75 1.10 -0.82 8.87
N LEU A 76 2.32 -0.35 9.15
CA LEU A 76 2.92 0.72 8.34
C LEU A 76 3.14 0.27 6.89
N THR A 77 3.56 -0.98 6.69
CA THR A 77 3.67 -1.57 5.36
C THR A 77 2.32 -1.59 4.66
N ALA A 78 1.25 -1.95 5.37
CA ALA A 78 -0.09 -1.94 4.80
C ALA A 78 -0.51 -0.55 4.34
N VAL A 79 -0.22 0.48 5.12
CA VAL A 79 -0.48 1.89 4.75
C VAL A 79 0.31 2.27 3.50
N HIS A 80 1.59 1.91 3.45
CA HIS A 80 2.47 2.20 2.32
C HIS A 80 1.93 1.54 1.03
N GLU A 81 1.65 0.25 1.09
CA GLU A 81 1.20 -0.49 -0.10
C GLU A 81 -0.22 -0.11 -0.51
N ALA A 82 -1.09 0.23 0.44
CA ALA A 82 -2.43 0.74 0.13
C ALA A 82 -2.36 2.06 -0.62
N THR A 83 -1.37 2.90 -0.32
CA THR A 83 -1.14 4.15 -1.07
C THR A 83 -0.78 3.84 -2.51
N HIS A 84 0.08 2.85 -2.76
CA HIS A 84 0.39 2.42 -4.12
C HIS A 84 -0.85 1.85 -4.83
N ALA A 85 -1.68 1.07 -4.12
CA ALA A 85 -2.93 0.57 -4.69
C ALA A 85 -3.82 1.72 -5.16
N LYS A 86 -3.95 2.77 -4.35
CA LYS A 86 -4.68 3.97 -4.72
C LYS A 86 -4.10 4.61 -5.99
N GLN A 87 -2.77 4.74 -6.05
CA GLN A 87 -2.11 5.33 -7.21
C GLN A 87 -2.39 4.55 -8.49
N PHE A 88 -2.38 3.23 -8.44
CA PHE A 88 -2.72 2.39 -9.59
C PHE A 88 -4.19 2.50 -9.96
N LEU A 89 -5.09 2.45 -8.98
CA LEU A 89 -6.54 2.46 -9.23
C LEU A 89 -7.03 3.81 -9.75
N THR A 90 -6.38 4.90 -9.37
CA THR A 90 -6.70 6.24 -9.87
C THR A 90 -5.93 6.58 -11.15
N LYS A 91 -5.04 5.70 -11.59
CA LYS A 91 -4.19 5.88 -12.78
C LYS A 91 -3.18 7.01 -12.64
N GLU A 92 -2.91 7.46 -11.43
CA GLU A 92 -1.79 8.38 -11.17
C GLU A 92 -0.47 7.71 -11.52
N LEU A 93 -0.36 6.42 -11.22
CA LEU A 93 0.80 5.59 -11.51
C LEU A 93 0.37 4.44 -12.40
N THR A 94 1.15 4.16 -13.44
CA THR A 94 0.92 3.02 -14.33
C THR A 94 1.93 1.91 -14.06
N SER A 95 1.68 0.71 -14.63
CA SER A 95 2.55 -0.45 -14.44
C SER A 95 3.98 -0.22 -14.95
N ASP A 96 4.15 0.67 -15.92
CA ASP A 96 5.48 1.02 -16.46
C ASP A 96 6.10 2.23 -15.76
N LEU A 97 5.56 2.60 -14.58
CA LEU A 97 6.05 3.70 -13.74
C LEU A 97 5.94 5.07 -14.40
N THR A 98 4.84 5.29 -15.12
CA THR A 98 4.46 6.61 -15.58
C THR A 98 3.60 7.28 -14.51
N TRP A 99 3.95 8.50 -14.14
CA TRP A 99 3.32 9.25 -13.05
C TRP A 99 2.63 10.49 -13.63
N TYR A 100 1.31 10.56 -13.52
CA TYR A 100 0.49 11.62 -14.12
C TYR A 100 0.88 11.88 -15.59
N GLY A 101 1.10 10.78 -16.34
CA GLY A 101 1.47 10.83 -17.74
C GLY A 101 2.94 11.13 -18.03
N LYS A 102 3.77 11.30 -17.01
CA LYS A 102 5.20 11.64 -17.18
C LYS A 102 6.08 10.42 -16.94
N THR A 103 7.03 10.18 -17.82
CA THR A 103 7.91 9.01 -17.76
C THR A 103 9.25 9.26 -17.06
N LYS A 104 9.59 10.53 -16.83
CA LYS A 104 10.93 10.91 -16.34
C LYS A 104 11.27 10.40 -14.94
N TYR A 105 10.24 10.19 -14.12
CA TYR A 105 10.47 9.89 -12.70
C TYR A 105 10.96 8.48 -12.43
N LYS A 106 10.81 7.55 -13.36
CA LYS A 106 11.30 6.18 -13.18
C LYS A 106 12.83 6.12 -13.11
N GLU A 107 13.51 7.16 -13.61
CA GLU A 107 14.97 7.26 -13.57
C GLU A 107 15.48 7.84 -12.24
N TYR A 108 14.58 8.33 -11.39
CA TYR A 108 14.96 8.90 -10.10
C TYR A 108 15.33 7.78 -9.13
N ASP A 109 16.18 8.12 -8.15
CA ASP A 109 16.44 7.23 -7.04
C ASP A 109 15.12 6.87 -6.35
N TYR A 110 15.06 5.67 -5.77
CA TYR A 110 13.82 5.12 -5.22
C TYR A 110 13.12 6.11 -4.28
N GLU A 111 13.85 6.68 -3.31
CA GLU A 111 13.26 7.59 -2.33
C GLU A 111 12.88 8.95 -2.92
N ALA A 112 13.31 9.27 -4.13
CA ALA A 112 12.95 10.52 -4.81
C ALA A 112 11.80 10.34 -5.81
N GLN A 113 11.34 9.11 -6.03
CA GLN A 113 10.21 8.85 -6.91
C GLN A 113 8.92 9.38 -6.27
N PRO A 114 8.10 10.16 -7.01
CA PRO A 114 6.92 10.81 -6.41
C PRO A 114 5.94 9.85 -5.74
N TRP A 115 5.76 8.66 -6.30
CA TRP A 115 4.84 7.67 -5.73
C TRP A 115 5.37 7.10 -4.41
N GLU A 116 6.69 7.03 -4.22
CA GLU A 116 7.28 6.62 -2.95
C GLU A 116 7.21 7.74 -1.92
N ILE A 117 7.43 8.98 -2.35
CA ILE A 117 7.30 10.15 -1.47
C ILE A 117 5.88 10.20 -0.89
N GLU A 118 4.86 10.00 -1.72
CA GLU A 118 3.48 10.01 -1.24
C GLU A 118 3.23 8.86 -0.26
N ALA A 119 3.73 7.65 -0.55
CA ALA A 119 3.53 6.50 0.31
C ALA A 119 4.18 6.69 1.69
N VAL A 120 5.40 7.24 1.72
CA VAL A 120 6.09 7.55 2.98
C VAL A 120 5.36 8.66 3.74
N LYS A 121 4.83 9.66 3.04
CA LYS A 121 4.04 10.72 3.66
C LYS A 121 2.79 10.15 4.33
N MET A 122 2.14 9.18 3.70
CA MET A 122 0.95 8.53 4.30
C MET A 122 1.29 7.76 5.56
N GLU A 123 2.47 7.12 5.62
CA GLU A 123 2.92 6.48 6.86
C GLU A 123 3.02 7.52 7.99
N LYS A 124 3.57 8.70 7.70
CA LYS A 124 3.69 9.78 8.69
C LYS A 124 2.33 10.32 9.11
N ILE A 125 1.41 10.49 8.18
CA ILE A 125 0.04 10.92 8.48
C ILE A 125 -0.62 9.89 9.40
N PHE A 126 -0.47 8.61 9.11
CA PHE A 126 -1.02 7.54 9.93
C PHE A 126 -0.44 7.60 11.36
N LEU A 127 0.85 7.92 11.48
CA LEU A 127 1.50 8.09 12.77
C LEU A 127 1.12 9.41 13.48
N GLY A 128 0.41 10.30 12.81
CA GLY A 128 0.06 11.61 13.36
C GLY A 128 1.16 12.66 13.26
N GLU A 129 2.26 12.37 12.57
CA GLU A 129 3.41 13.28 12.48
C GLU A 129 3.15 14.49 11.59
N GLU A 130 2.38 14.30 10.50
CA GLU A 130 2.09 15.37 9.55
C GLU A 130 1.12 16.43 10.12
N THR A 131 0.45 16.14 11.23
CA THR A 131 -0.49 17.08 11.83
C THR A 131 0.21 18.17 12.64
N LYS A 132 1.54 18.11 12.76
CA LYS A 132 2.34 19.01 13.59
C LYS A 132 3.01 20.13 12.81
N THR A 133 2.56 20.39 11.59
CA THR A 133 3.05 21.54 10.83
C THR A 133 2.30 22.79 11.24
N TYR A 134 3.05 23.78 11.64
CA TYR A 134 2.52 25.06 12.12
C TYR A 134 2.93 26.17 11.18
#